data_b04cad9952a0a0309ae44ed3a74eac2c
#
_entry.id   b04cad9952a0a0309ae44ed3a74eac2c
#
_cell.length_a   1.000
_cell.length_b   1.000
_cell.length_c   1.000
_cell.angle_alpha   90.00
_cell.angle_beta   90.00
_cell.angle_gamma   90.00
#
_symmetry.space_group_name_H-M   'P 1'
#
loop_
_entity.id
_entity.type
_entity.pdbx_description
1 polymer ?
#
loop_
_entity_poly.entity_id
_entity_poly.type
_entity_poly.pdbx_seq_one_letter_code
_entity_poly.pdbx_strand_id
1 'polypeptide(L)'
;MAKHHIFVQMCAEKCASHLDACKNCLESCTLERIEKPGCISCIETSNGCIQACRECIVQCREHIKICSDHECRTACLKCIEQCELCIRACEECSRECQIGGEACAQACQKCIDACSDCIKACNICVSSACT
;
A
#
# COMPACT_ATOMS: atom_id res chain seq x y z
N MET A 1 -16.33 -3.39 -16.55
CA MET A 1 -15.11 -3.35 -15.73
C MET A 1 -14.78 -4.75 -15.22
N ALA A 2 -13.53 -5.14 -15.28
CA ALA A 2 -13.12 -6.44 -14.79
C ALA A 2 -13.23 -6.48 -13.26
N LYS A 3 -13.57 -7.66 -12.75
CA LYS A 3 -13.80 -7.85 -11.32
C LYS A 3 -12.61 -7.40 -10.47
N HIS A 4 -11.40 -7.73 -10.93
CA HIS A 4 -10.20 -7.40 -10.13
C HIS A 4 -9.99 -5.90 -9.98
N HIS A 5 -10.53 -5.08 -10.89
CA HIS A 5 -10.36 -3.63 -10.83
C HIS A 5 -10.94 -3.04 -9.56
N ILE A 6 -12.03 -3.63 -9.05
CA ILE A 6 -12.66 -3.15 -7.81
C ILE A 6 -11.68 -3.29 -6.66
N PHE A 7 -11.01 -4.42 -6.57
CA PHE A 7 -10.04 -4.69 -5.51
C PHE A 7 -8.78 -3.86 -5.66
N VAL A 8 -8.36 -3.62 -6.92
CA VAL A 8 -7.21 -2.79 -7.18
C VAL A 8 -7.48 -1.34 -6.78
N GLN A 9 -8.69 -0.84 -7.08
CA GLN A 9 -9.09 0.50 -6.67
C GLN A 9 -9.13 0.64 -5.15
N MET A 10 -9.67 -0.36 -4.47
CA MET A 10 -9.70 -0.37 -3.00
C MET A 10 -8.29 -0.36 -2.44
N CYS A 11 -7.39 -1.10 -3.06
CA CYS A 11 -5.99 -1.13 -2.65
C CYS A 11 -5.37 0.26 -2.76
N ALA A 12 -5.60 0.94 -3.88
CA ALA A 12 -5.07 2.29 -4.07
C ALA A 12 -5.60 3.25 -3.02
N GLU A 13 -6.89 3.13 -2.69
CA GLU A 13 -7.51 4.00 -1.70
C GLU A 13 -6.95 3.77 -0.31
N LYS A 14 -6.77 2.50 0.07
CA LYS A 14 -6.23 2.18 1.39
C LYS A 14 -4.76 2.56 1.49
N CYS A 15 -4.02 2.39 0.40
CA CYS A 15 -2.62 2.84 0.36
C CYS A 15 -2.53 4.35 0.50
N ALA A 16 -3.45 5.09 -0.12
CA ALA A 16 -3.46 6.55 -0.01
C ALA A 16 -3.75 6.99 1.42
N SER A 17 -4.70 6.33 2.09
CA SER A 17 -5.02 6.64 3.49
C SER A 17 -3.81 6.40 4.39
N HIS A 18 -3.13 5.27 4.19
CA HIS A 18 -1.96 4.95 4.99
C HIS A 18 -0.79 5.89 4.68
N LEU A 19 -0.64 6.27 3.42
CA LEU A 19 0.40 7.21 3.02
C LEU A 19 0.24 8.54 3.76
N ASP A 20 -1.00 9.04 3.85
CA ASP A 20 -1.27 10.27 4.58
C ASP A 20 -0.96 10.10 6.07
N ALA A 21 -1.32 8.97 6.64
CA ALA A 21 -1.02 8.70 8.04
C ALA A 21 0.48 8.63 8.27
N CYS A 22 1.24 8.06 7.33
CA CYS A 22 2.69 7.98 7.43
C CYS A 22 3.32 9.38 7.39
N LYS A 23 2.79 10.25 6.53
CA LYS A 23 3.30 11.62 6.45
C LYS A 23 3.08 12.35 7.76
N ASN A 24 1.90 12.20 8.35
CA ASN A 24 1.61 12.82 9.63
C ASN A 24 2.47 12.24 10.74
N CYS A 25 2.67 10.94 10.74
CA CYS A 25 3.51 10.27 11.72
C CYS A 25 4.96 10.73 11.60
N LEU A 26 5.47 10.83 10.37
CA LEU A 26 6.83 11.28 10.11
C LEU A 26 7.06 12.69 10.67
N GLU A 27 6.08 13.57 10.43
CA GLU A 27 6.15 14.92 10.94
C GLU A 27 6.22 14.94 12.46
N SER A 28 5.38 14.14 13.11
CA SER A 28 5.37 14.03 14.56
C SER A 28 6.67 13.45 15.09
N CYS A 29 7.23 12.46 14.43
CA CYS A 29 8.46 11.80 14.87
C CYS A 29 9.66 12.74 14.81
N THR A 30 9.65 13.71 13.89
CA THR A 30 10.74 14.65 13.78
C THR A 30 10.64 15.82 14.75
N LEU A 31 9.42 16.20 15.13
CA LEU A 31 9.19 17.34 16.00
C LEU A 31 9.03 16.95 17.46
N GLU A 32 8.40 15.83 17.72
CA GLU A 32 8.08 15.39 19.06
C GLU A 32 8.51 13.96 19.24
N ARG A 33 8.81 13.62 20.46
CA ARG A 33 9.24 12.28 20.71
C ARG A 33 8.38 11.54 21.70
N ILE A 34 7.41 12.21 22.26
CA ILE A 34 6.57 11.61 23.27
C ILE A 34 5.22 11.45 22.66
N GLU A 35 4.28 10.80 23.19
CA GLU A 35 2.90 10.75 22.73
C GLU A 35 2.74 11.12 21.26
N LYS A 36 2.44 10.17 20.41
CA LYS A 36 2.32 10.42 18.99
C LYS A 36 1.00 9.91 18.45
N PRO A 37 -0.04 10.75 18.46
CA PRO A 37 -1.33 10.37 17.90
C PRO A 37 -1.21 9.86 16.47
N GLY A 38 -0.27 10.43 15.72
CA GLY A 38 -0.03 10.01 14.34
C GLY A 38 0.39 8.55 14.23
N CYS A 39 1.08 8.04 15.25
CA CYS A 39 1.51 6.65 15.23
C CYS A 39 0.34 5.68 15.37
N ILE A 40 -0.67 6.03 16.13
CA ILE A 40 -1.86 5.20 16.28
C ILE A 40 -2.58 5.09 14.95
N SER A 41 -2.78 6.22 14.29
CA SER A 41 -3.43 6.25 12.99
C SER A 41 -2.61 5.46 11.97
N CYS A 42 -1.29 5.56 12.05
CA CYS A 42 -0.40 4.85 11.15
C CYS A 42 -0.56 3.34 11.30
N ILE A 43 -0.64 2.86 12.55
CA ILE A 43 -0.82 1.44 12.82
C ILE A 43 -2.16 0.95 12.29
N GLU A 44 -3.22 1.71 12.53
CA GLU A 44 -4.56 1.33 12.09
C GLU A 44 -4.68 1.29 10.58
N THR A 45 -4.18 2.34 9.90
CA THR A 45 -4.26 2.38 8.45
C THR A 45 -3.32 1.37 7.80
N SER A 46 -2.24 1.02 8.49
CA SER A 46 -1.32 -0.02 8.01
C SER A 46 -2.05 -1.35 7.87
N ASN A 47 -2.84 -1.71 8.86
CA ASN A 47 -3.59 -2.96 8.83
C ASN A 47 -4.57 -2.98 7.66
N GLY A 48 -5.27 -1.87 7.43
CA GLY A 48 -6.19 -1.76 6.31
C GLY A 48 -5.49 -1.87 4.97
N CYS A 49 -4.33 -1.24 4.86
CA CYS A 49 -3.53 -1.28 3.64
C CYS A 49 -3.03 -2.69 3.36
N ILE A 50 -2.52 -3.38 4.38
CA ILE A 50 -2.04 -4.74 4.24
C ILE A 50 -3.15 -5.65 3.75
N GLN A 51 -4.32 -5.56 4.36
CA GLN A 51 -5.46 -6.39 3.98
C GLN A 51 -5.87 -6.14 2.53
N ALA A 52 -5.97 -4.86 2.15
CA ALA A 52 -6.35 -4.51 0.79
C ALA A 52 -5.32 -4.96 -0.23
N CYS A 53 -4.03 -4.87 0.12
CA CYS A 53 -2.97 -5.35 -0.77
C CYS A 53 -3.05 -6.87 -0.95
N ARG A 54 -3.32 -7.61 0.11
CA ARG A 54 -3.46 -9.05 0.03
C ARG A 54 -4.60 -9.46 -0.88
N GLU A 55 -5.74 -8.79 -0.75
CA GLU A 55 -6.88 -9.07 -1.61
C GLU A 55 -6.61 -8.70 -3.06
N CYS A 56 -5.92 -7.58 -3.26
CA CYS A 56 -5.53 -7.15 -4.59
C CYS A 56 -4.65 -8.21 -5.26
N ILE A 57 -3.68 -8.75 -4.52
CA ILE A 57 -2.80 -9.80 -5.04
C ILE A 57 -3.59 -11.02 -5.48
N VAL A 58 -4.52 -11.47 -4.63
CA VAL A 58 -5.33 -12.65 -4.93
C VAL A 58 -6.14 -12.42 -6.21
N GLN A 59 -6.81 -11.28 -6.30
CA GLN A 59 -7.66 -10.99 -7.45
C GLN A 59 -6.86 -10.82 -8.74
N CYS A 60 -5.69 -10.21 -8.66
CA CYS A 60 -4.83 -10.06 -9.83
C CYS A 60 -4.30 -11.43 -10.30
N ARG A 61 -3.93 -12.30 -9.37
CA ARG A 61 -3.49 -13.65 -9.72
C ARG A 61 -4.59 -14.45 -10.39
N GLU A 62 -5.81 -14.33 -9.90
CA GLU A 62 -6.95 -15.01 -10.52
C GLU A 62 -7.20 -14.48 -11.92
N HIS A 63 -7.12 -13.16 -12.08
CA HIS A 63 -7.34 -12.56 -13.39
C HIS A 63 -6.29 -12.97 -14.41
N ILE A 64 -5.05 -13.08 -14.00
CA ILE A 64 -3.97 -13.49 -14.90
C ILE A 64 -4.23 -14.87 -15.49
N LYS A 65 -4.87 -15.75 -14.74
CA LYS A 65 -5.15 -17.11 -15.21
C LYS A 65 -6.09 -17.13 -16.40
N ILE A 66 -6.97 -16.14 -16.52
CA ILE A 66 -8.00 -16.12 -17.57
C ILE A 66 -7.79 -15.04 -18.61
N CYS A 67 -6.84 -14.13 -18.38
CA CYS A 67 -6.61 -13.01 -19.29
C CYS A 67 -5.49 -13.33 -20.27
N SER A 68 -5.74 -13.09 -21.56
CA SER A 68 -4.75 -13.32 -22.59
C SER A 68 -4.13 -12.02 -23.10
N ASP A 69 -4.61 -10.88 -22.63
CA ASP A 69 -4.10 -9.58 -23.03
C ASP A 69 -2.74 -9.33 -22.36
N HIS A 70 -1.71 -9.17 -23.18
CA HIS A 70 -0.34 -9.02 -22.68
C HIS A 70 -0.17 -7.79 -21.79
N GLU A 71 -0.73 -6.66 -22.20
CA GLU A 71 -0.61 -5.43 -21.41
C GLU A 71 -1.29 -5.55 -20.07
N CYS A 72 -2.48 -6.14 -20.08
CA CYS A 72 -3.23 -6.34 -18.84
C CYS A 72 -2.48 -7.28 -17.91
N ARG A 73 -1.95 -8.38 -18.44
CA ARG A 73 -1.20 -9.33 -17.62
C ARG A 73 0.05 -8.67 -17.01
N THR A 74 0.75 -7.87 -17.81
CA THR A 74 1.95 -7.19 -17.34
C THR A 74 1.61 -6.20 -16.23
N ALA A 75 0.51 -5.45 -16.38
CA ALA A 75 0.07 -4.50 -15.38
C ALA A 75 -0.31 -5.22 -14.08
N CYS A 76 -0.98 -6.36 -14.18
CA CYS A 76 -1.36 -7.15 -13.01
C CYS A 76 -0.13 -7.70 -12.29
N LEU A 77 0.86 -8.19 -13.03
CA LEU A 77 2.08 -8.70 -12.42
C LEU A 77 2.83 -7.60 -11.68
N LYS A 78 2.89 -6.41 -12.27
CA LYS A 78 3.56 -5.28 -11.65
C LYS A 78 2.80 -4.85 -10.39
N CYS A 79 1.47 -4.88 -10.46
CA CYS A 79 0.64 -4.53 -9.31
C CYS A 79 0.88 -5.51 -8.16
N ILE A 80 0.96 -6.81 -8.46
CA ILE A 80 1.23 -7.82 -7.45
C ILE A 80 2.58 -7.56 -6.78
N GLU A 81 3.60 -7.28 -7.60
CA GLU A 81 4.93 -7.00 -7.08
C GLU A 81 4.94 -5.81 -6.12
N GLN A 82 4.31 -4.72 -6.53
CA GLN A 82 4.27 -3.53 -5.70
C GLN A 82 3.43 -3.73 -4.44
N CYS A 83 2.36 -4.50 -4.53
CA CYS A 83 1.56 -4.84 -3.36
C CYS A 83 2.37 -5.63 -2.35
N GLU A 84 3.19 -6.57 -2.81
CA GLU A 84 4.04 -7.35 -1.91
C GLU A 84 5.05 -6.47 -1.20
N LEU A 85 5.67 -5.54 -1.92
CA LEU A 85 6.61 -4.60 -1.32
C LEU A 85 5.91 -3.68 -0.33
N CYS A 86 4.70 -3.25 -0.68
CA CYS A 86 3.92 -2.37 0.20
C CYS A 86 3.55 -3.09 1.50
N ILE A 87 3.17 -4.36 1.42
CA ILE A 87 2.84 -5.14 2.61
C ILE A 87 4.03 -5.19 3.56
N ARG A 88 5.21 -5.45 3.04
CA ARG A 88 6.42 -5.53 3.88
C ARG A 88 6.71 -4.19 4.55
N ALA A 89 6.60 -3.09 3.79
CA ALA A 89 6.85 -1.77 4.32
C ALA A 89 5.82 -1.41 5.39
N CYS A 90 4.55 -1.78 5.17
CA CYS A 90 3.50 -1.53 6.14
C CYS A 90 3.71 -2.32 7.43
N GLU A 91 4.15 -3.58 7.31
CA GLU A 91 4.41 -4.40 8.48
C GLU A 91 5.55 -3.82 9.30
N GLU A 92 6.61 -3.39 8.65
CA GLU A 92 7.73 -2.76 9.33
C GLU A 92 7.29 -1.45 9.98
N CYS A 93 6.53 -0.66 9.25
CA CYS A 93 6.03 0.61 9.76
C CYS A 93 5.18 0.41 11.01
N SER A 94 4.30 -0.59 10.99
CA SER A 94 3.46 -0.88 12.13
C SER A 94 4.27 -1.26 13.37
N ARG A 95 5.31 -2.07 13.18
CA ARG A 95 6.18 -2.48 14.28
C ARG A 95 6.92 -1.28 14.87
N GLU A 96 7.53 -0.47 14.01
CA GLU A 96 8.34 0.65 14.48
C GLU A 96 7.49 1.77 15.08
N CYS A 97 6.26 1.93 14.58
CA CYS A 97 5.38 2.94 15.14
C CYS A 97 4.94 2.63 16.57
N GLN A 98 5.00 1.36 16.95
CA GLN A 98 4.70 0.98 18.33
C GLN A 98 5.81 1.42 19.27
N ILE A 99 7.03 1.52 18.73
CA ILE A 99 8.19 1.91 19.51
C ILE A 99 8.43 3.41 19.46
N GLY A 100 8.29 3.99 18.26
CA GLY A 100 8.51 5.41 18.04
C GLY A 100 9.98 5.72 17.79
N GLY A 101 10.31 7.01 17.74
CA GLY A 101 11.68 7.44 17.58
C GLY A 101 12.14 7.45 16.13
N GLU A 102 13.47 7.41 15.95
CA GLU A 102 14.07 7.52 14.63
C GLU A 102 13.73 6.34 13.72
N ALA A 103 13.67 5.15 14.29
CA ALA A 103 13.32 3.96 13.52
C ALA A 103 11.91 4.09 12.96
N CYS A 104 11.01 4.67 13.75
CA CYS A 104 9.65 4.94 13.29
C CYS A 104 9.65 5.92 12.12
N ALA A 105 10.45 6.98 12.22
CA ALA A 105 10.55 7.97 11.15
C ALA A 105 11.07 7.34 9.87
N GLN A 106 12.10 6.51 9.97
CA GLN A 106 12.68 5.85 8.80
C GLN A 106 11.68 4.88 8.17
N ALA A 107 10.97 4.12 9.01
CA ALA A 107 9.99 3.17 8.51
C ALA A 107 8.83 3.88 7.83
N CYS A 108 8.40 5.02 8.37
CA CYS A 108 7.34 5.81 7.75
C CYS A 108 7.78 6.34 6.39
N GLN A 109 9.03 6.79 6.26
CA GLN A 109 9.52 7.28 4.97
C GLN A 109 9.54 6.16 3.93
N LYS A 110 10.02 5.00 4.31
CA LYS A 110 10.00 3.84 3.41
C LYS A 110 8.60 3.46 3.00
N CYS A 111 7.67 3.54 3.96
CA CYS A 111 6.29 3.18 3.70
C CYS A 111 5.61 4.19 2.77
N ILE A 112 5.94 5.48 2.91
CA ILE A 112 5.45 6.52 2.01
C ILE A 112 5.86 6.18 0.58
N ASP A 113 7.12 5.82 0.38
CA ASP A 113 7.62 5.49 -0.95
C ASP A 113 6.95 4.23 -1.50
N ALA A 114 6.83 3.21 -0.68
CA ALA A 114 6.21 1.95 -1.11
C ALA A 114 4.73 2.12 -1.43
N CYS A 115 4.01 2.88 -0.62
CA CYS A 115 2.59 3.16 -0.88
C CYS A 115 2.41 3.97 -2.15
N SER A 116 3.29 4.95 -2.37
CA SER A 116 3.23 5.78 -3.56
C SER A 116 3.42 4.92 -4.82
N ASP A 117 4.41 4.03 -4.80
CA ASP A 117 4.67 3.15 -5.94
C ASP A 117 3.52 2.17 -6.15
N CYS A 118 2.95 1.68 -5.06
CA CYS A 118 1.82 0.75 -5.14
C CYS A 118 0.60 1.44 -5.75
N ILE A 119 0.33 2.68 -5.34
CA ILE A 119 -0.78 3.46 -5.90
C ILE A 119 -0.61 3.63 -7.41
N LYS A 120 0.60 3.96 -7.85
CA LYS A 120 0.89 4.11 -9.28
C LYS A 120 0.64 2.83 -10.04
N ALA A 121 1.10 1.71 -9.50
CA ALA A 121 0.91 0.41 -10.15
C ALA A 121 -0.57 0.04 -10.20
N CYS A 122 -1.31 0.34 -9.14
CA CYS A 122 -2.76 0.09 -9.10
C CYS A 122 -3.48 0.92 -10.16
N ASN A 123 -3.11 2.20 -10.29
CA ASN A 123 -3.75 3.08 -11.27
C ASN A 123 -3.49 2.60 -12.69
N ILE A 124 -2.28 2.14 -12.96
CA ILE A 124 -1.94 1.60 -14.28
C ILE A 124 -2.77 0.35 -14.55
N CYS A 125 -2.89 -0.51 -13.54
CA CYS A 125 -3.66 -1.75 -13.68
C CYS A 125 -5.14 -1.46 -13.98
N VAL A 126 -5.73 -0.50 -13.27
CA VAL A 126 -7.13 -0.13 -13.51
C VAL A 126 -7.32 0.49 -14.87
N SER A 127 -6.31 1.21 -15.36
CA SER A 127 -6.37 1.87 -16.67
C SER A 127 -6.20 0.91 -17.84
N SER A 128 -5.77 -0.32 -17.58
CA SER A 128 -5.55 -1.28 -18.66
C SER A 128 -6.88 -1.60 -19.33
N ALA A 129 -6.83 -1.93 -20.61
CA ALA A 129 -8.02 -2.11 -21.41
C ALA A 129 -8.71 -3.45 -21.23
N CYS A 130 -8.38 -4.17 -20.21
CA CYS A 130 -8.95 -5.48 -19.95
C CYS A 130 -10.33 -5.34 -19.33
N THR A 131 -11.30 -6.01 -19.87
CA THR A 131 -12.67 -5.99 -19.35
C THR A 131 -13.16 -7.39 -19.02
#